data_22eb2b148c686289eb615854c1ca77eb
#
_entry.id   22eb2b148c686289eb615854c1ca77eb
#
_cell.length_a   1.000
_cell.length_b   1.000
_cell.length_c   1.000
_cell.angle_alpha   90.00
_cell.angle_beta   90.00
_cell.angle_gamma   90.00
#
_symmetry.space_group_name_H-M   'P 1'
#
loop_
_entity.id
_entity.type
_entity.pdbx_description
1 polymer ?
#
loop_
_entity_poly.entity_id
_entity_poly.type
_entity_poly.pdbx_seq_one_letter_code
_entity_poly.pdbx_strand_id
1 'polypeptide(L)'
;EIPFISKSASQSIANAKKSFHNVEFITRTVNQSDLRRFYSKLYSLSDNTCACPSLAYLLFYPELVANKVPYFVAGNEPVQMLGLYYNHMAPPIAYTFARNRFLTFLMNVGRVLTLQPPLKQGQFQTLMTMKQLAYGDHPVKKLSGYESELVTNIVEAIRAVPELLPPFKRSIRHSSRTGNIPAFVHFDLDKITGGIYDWNKVKSILIEECGWIPPEDENKALHTSCKIEKCKDHTQFVRFYHCKSKMIPFSALEFSLASKKCGRSKEEMLYEMEHLLGFSLEEI
;
A
#
# COMPACT_ATOMS: atom_id res chain seq x y z
N GLU A 1 10.26 -9.55 -3.55
CA GLU A 1 9.40 -10.76 -3.50
C GLU A 1 9.10 -11.08 -2.03
N ILE A 2 7.87 -11.43 -1.76
CA ILE A 2 7.45 -11.92 -0.44
C ILE A 2 7.52 -13.45 -0.51
N PRO A 3 8.09 -14.16 0.49
CA PRO A 3 8.25 -15.62 0.45
C PRO A 3 6.95 -16.42 0.30
N PHE A 4 5.81 -15.75 0.40
CA PHE A 4 4.46 -16.35 0.30
C PHE A 4 3.75 -16.04 -1.02
N ILE A 5 4.48 -15.56 -2.02
CA ILE A 5 3.92 -15.32 -3.36
C ILE A 5 3.44 -16.65 -3.97
N SER A 6 2.28 -16.65 -4.62
CA SER A 6 1.76 -17.83 -5.29
C SER A 6 2.61 -18.20 -6.52
N LYS A 7 2.51 -19.44 -6.96
CA LYS A 7 3.18 -19.89 -8.21
C LYS A 7 2.70 -19.09 -9.41
N SER A 8 1.38 -18.84 -9.49
CA SER A 8 0.77 -18.02 -10.56
C SER A 8 1.33 -16.60 -10.58
N ALA A 9 1.49 -15.95 -9.42
CA ALA A 9 2.08 -14.63 -9.35
C ALA A 9 3.56 -14.62 -9.77
N SER A 10 4.35 -15.61 -9.34
CA SER A 10 5.74 -15.75 -9.78
C SER A 10 5.85 -15.93 -11.30
N GLN A 11 4.95 -16.74 -11.88
CA GLN A 11 4.90 -16.94 -13.33
C GLN A 11 4.44 -15.68 -14.06
N SER A 12 3.46 -14.96 -13.53
CA SER A 12 3.00 -13.66 -14.07
C SER A 12 4.12 -12.61 -14.09
N ILE A 13 4.96 -12.56 -13.04
CA ILE A 13 6.14 -11.69 -13.03
C ILE A 13 7.13 -12.11 -14.13
N ALA A 14 7.36 -13.41 -14.31
CA ALA A 14 8.25 -13.92 -15.35
C ALA A 14 7.70 -13.59 -16.75
N ASN A 15 6.40 -13.69 -16.97
CA ASN A 15 5.74 -13.35 -18.23
C ASN A 15 5.82 -11.83 -18.49
N ALA A 16 5.55 -11.00 -17.49
CA ALA A 16 5.68 -9.55 -17.60
C ALA A 16 7.10 -9.14 -18.02
N LYS A 17 8.14 -9.77 -17.45
CA LYS A 17 9.53 -9.53 -17.85
C LYS A 17 9.80 -9.83 -19.32
N LYS A 18 9.07 -10.79 -19.91
CA LYS A 18 9.18 -11.11 -21.33
C LYS A 18 8.38 -10.15 -22.22
N SER A 19 7.23 -9.67 -21.73
CA SER A 19 6.34 -8.80 -22.51
C SER A 19 6.81 -7.35 -22.55
N PHE A 20 7.46 -6.84 -21.50
CA PHE A 20 7.90 -5.46 -21.39
C PHE A 20 9.39 -5.32 -21.61
N HIS A 21 9.82 -5.24 -22.87
CA HIS A 21 11.25 -5.14 -23.25
C HIS A 21 11.92 -3.80 -22.91
N ASN A 22 11.14 -2.76 -22.70
CA ASN A 22 11.62 -1.40 -22.37
C ASN A 22 11.51 -1.07 -20.88
N VAL A 23 11.28 -2.09 -20.03
CA VAL A 23 11.12 -1.95 -18.58
C VAL A 23 12.23 -2.71 -17.87
N GLU A 24 12.92 -2.03 -16.96
CA GLU A 24 13.87 -2.67 -16.05
C GLU A 24 13.14 -3.22 -14.82
N PHE A 25 13.30 -4.52 -14.55
CA PHE A 25 12.70 -5.21 -13.43
C PHE A 25 13.70 -5.38 -12.29
N ILE A 26 13.56 -4.57 -11.25
CA ILE A 26 14.36 -4.68 -10.04
C ILE A 26 13.58 -5.47 -9.00
N THR A 27 14.09 -6.63 -8.60
CA THR A 27 13.46 -7.48 -7.57
C THR A 27 14.18 -7.32 -6.24
N ARG A 28 13.42 -7.10 -5.19
CA ARG A 28 13.91 -7.11 -3.79
C ARG A 28 13.07 -8.08 -2.99
N THR A 29 13.72 -8.87 -2.15
CA THR A 29 13.08 -9.92 -1.35
C THR A 29 13.23 -9.62 0.12
N VAL A 30 12.18 -9.79 0.89
CA VAL A 30 12.25 -9.77 2.36
C VAL A 30 12.56 -11.17 2.85
N ASN A 31 13.44 -11.28 3.82
CA ASN A 31 13.73 -12.54 4.47
C ASN A 31 12.49 -13.06 5.22
N GLN A 32 12.26 -14.36 5.18
CA GLN A 32 11.12 -14.98 5.84
C GLN A 32 11.13 -14.75 7.37
N SER A 33 12.29 -14.75 7.98
CA SER A 33 12.43 -14.46 9.42
C SER A 33 12.02 -13.02 9.75
N ASP A 34 12.35 -12.06 8.89
CA ASP A 34 12.00 -10.66 9.06
C ASP A 34 10.49 -10.46 8.91
N LEU A 35 9.88 -11.12 7.92
CA LEU A 35 8.43 -11.10 7.78
C LEU A 35 7.72 -11.68 9.00
N ARG A 36 8.21 -12.81 9.52
CA ARG A 36 7.63 -13.39 10.74
C ARG A 36 7.73 -12.44 11.92
N ARG A 37 8.88 -11.81 12.14
CA ARG A 37 9.07 -10.83 13.23
C ARG A 37 8.14 -9.64 13.06
N PHE A 38 8.06 -9.08 11.85
CA PHE A 38 7.21 -7.96 11.53
C PHE A 38 5.72 -8.28 11.78
N TYR A 39 5.21 -9.36 11.19
CA TYR A 39 3.81 -9.72 11.34
C TYR A 39 3.45 -10.20 12.74
N SER A 40 4.29 -10.98 13.40
CA SER A 40 4.07 -11.36 14.81
C SER A 40 3.93 -10.13 15.70
N LYS A 41 4.77 -9.12 15.49
CA LYS A 41 4.65 -7.86 16.23
C LYS A 41 3.37 -7.12 15.87
N LEU A 42 3.04 -7.01 14.59
CA LEU A 42 1.84 -6.32 14.13
C LEU A 42 0.57 -6.98 14.66
N TYR A 43 0.45 -8.30 14.57
CA TYR A 43 -0.69 -9.07 15.11
C TYR A 43 -0.85 -8.94 16.62
N SER A 44 0.23 -8.72 17.35
CA SER A 44 0.17 -8.47 18.80
C SER A 44 -0.34 -7.08 19.16
N LEU A 45 -0.33 -6.14 18.22
CA LEU A 45 -0.65 -4.73 18.46
C LEU A 45 -1.98 -4.30 17.82
N SER A 46 -2.40 -4.94 16.75
CA SER A 46 -3.44 -4.41 15.89
C SER A 46 -4.37 -5.49 15.35
N ASP A 47 -5.63 -5.14 15.23
CA ASP A 47 -6.62 -5.90 14.47
C ASP A 47 -6.42 -5.72 12.96
N ASN A 48 -5.79 -4.62 12.54
CA ASN A 48 -5.45 -4.36 11.15
C ASN A 48 -4.05 -4.87 10.83
N THR A 49 -4.01 -5.92 10.04
CA THR A 49 -2.77 -6.60 9.66
C THR A 49 -2.34 -6.33 8.22
N CYS A 50 -3.04 -5.48 7.49
CA CYS A 50 -2.72 -5.13 6.11
C CYS A 50 -1.60 -4.07 6.03
N ALA A 51 -0.36 -4.49 6.24
CA ALA A 51 0.81 -3.60 6.27
C ALA A 51 1.86 -3.91 5.20
N CYS A 52 1.58 -4.81 4.25
CA CYS A 52 2.49 -5.15 3.16
C CYS A 52 2.99 -3.92 2.38
N PRO A 53 2.14 -2.94 2.01
CA PRO A 53 2.63 -1.74 1.33
C PRO A 53 3.66 -0.98 2.14
N SER A 54 3.49 -0.89 3.47
CA SER A 54 4.41 -0.17 4.34
C SER A 54 5.78 -0.84 4.40
N LEU A 55 5.81 -2.17 4.48
CA LEU A 55 7.05 -2.94 4.43
C LEU A 55 7.72 -2.82 3.04
N ALA A 56 6.92 -2.84 1.98
CA ALA A 56 7.42 -2.64 0.62
C ALA A 56 8.13 -1.30 0.45
N TYR A 57 7.65 -0.21 1.07
CA TYR A 57 8.33 1.08 1.03
C TYR A 57 9.76 1.05 1.56
N LEU A 58 10.03 0.24 2.58
CA LEU A 58 11.39 0.12 3.13
C LEU A 58 12.36 -0.48 2.12
N LEU A 59 11.87 -1.29 1.20
CA LEU A 59 12.68 -1.97 0.18
C LEU A 59 12.81 -1.14 -1.10
N PHE A 60 11.69 -0.64 -1.65
CA PHE A 60 11.75 0.00 -2.95
C PHE A 60 12.13 1.48 -2.89
N TYR A 61 11.85 2.20 -1.81
CA TYR A 61 12.19 3.62 -1.72
C TYR A 61 13.71 3.88 -1.87
N PRO A 62 14.61 3.09 -1.24
CA PRO A 62 16.03 3.19 -1.50
C PRO A 62 16.41 3.02 -2.98
N GLU A 63 15.75 2.10 -3.68
CA GLU A 63 15.98 1.87 -5.12
C GLU A 63 15.50 3.06 -5.97
N LEU A 64 14.32 3.59 -5.68
CA LEU A 64 13.81 4.78 -6.38
C LEU A 64 14.75 5.97 -6.24
N VAL A 65 15.29 6.17 -5.04
CA VAL A 65 16.22 7.27 -4.78
C VAL A 65 17.57 7.04 -5.45
N ALA A 66 18.11 5.82 -5.39
CA ALA A 66 19.39 5.45 -6.02
C ALA A 66 19.34 5.62 -7.54
N ASN A 67 18.24 5.21 -8.15
CA ASN A 67 18.01 5.31 -9.59
C ASN A 67 17.44 6.67 -10.04
N LYS A 68 17.32 7.64 -9.11
CA LYS A 68 16.81 9.00 -9.38
C LYS A 68 15.43 9.00 -10.05
N VAL A 69 14.58 8.04 -9.71
CA VAL A 69 13.22 7.91 -10.26
C VAL A 69 12.38 9.11 -9.81
N PRO A 70 11.84 9.92 -10.72
CA PRO A 70 11.13 11.15 -10.36
C PRO A 70 9.71 10.89 -9.88
N TYR A 71 9.08 9.81 -10.34
CA TYR A 71 7.69 9.46 -10.05
C TYR A 71 7.56 7.96 -9.78
N PHE A 72 6.61 7.58 -8.95
CA PHE A 72 6.25 6.17 -8.80
C PHE A 72 4.73 6.00 -8.68
N VAL A 73 4.28 4.84 -9.08
CA VAL A 73 2.89 4.40 -9.00
C VAL A 73 2.85 3.18 -8.10
N ALA A 74 1.91 3.12 -7.19
CA ALA A 74 1.64 1.92 -6.43
C ALA A 74 0.41 1.21 -7.01
N GLY A 75 0.52 -0.09 -7.25
CA GLY A 75 -0.57 -0.94 -7.73
C GLY A 75 -1.50 -1.32 -6.58
N ASN A 76 -2.07 -0.34 -5.91
CA ASN A 76 -3.03 -0.56 -4.84
C ASN A 76 -4.44 -0.39 -5.35
N GLU A 77 -5.34 -1.21 -4.84
CA GLU A 77 -6.75 -1.09 -5.14
C GLU A 77 -7.38 0.15 -4.47
N PRO A 78 -8.53 0.63 -4.98
CA PRO A 78 -9.17 1.85 -4.47
C PRO A 78 -9.41 1.85 -2.97
N VAL A 79 -9.77 0.70 -2.37
CA VAL A 79 -10.01 0.59 -0.92
C VAL A 79 -8.71 0.65 -0.14
N GLN A 80 -7.66 -0.01 -0.62
CA GLN A 80 -6.33 0.08 -0.02
C GLN A 80 -5.81 1.51 -0.07
N MET A 81 -6.08 2.22 -1.17
CA MET A 81 -5.74 3.63 -1.31
C MET A 81 -6.50 4.51 -0.31
N LEU A 82 -7.80 4.34 -0.17
CA LEU A 82 -8.61 5.10 0.77
C LEU A 82 -8.21 4.83 2.23
N GLY A 83 -8.01 3.56 2.59
CA GLY A 83 -7.65 3.18 3.96
C GLY A 83 -6.22 3.52 4.33
N LEU A 84 -5.26 3.12 3.50
CA LEU A 84 -3.83 3.18 3.84
C LEU A 84 -3.18 4.52 3.50
N TYR A 85 -3.52 5.11 2.34
CA TYR A 85 -2.83 6.29 1.85
C TYR A 85 -3.49 7.60 2.24
N TYR A 86 -4.82 7.68 2.17
CA TYR A 86 -5.49 8.94 2.43
C TYR A 86 -5.72 9.21 3.92
N ASN A 87 -5.99 8.17 4.70
CA ASN A 87 -6.35 8.37 6.10
C ASN A 87 -5.24 8.05 7.09
N HIS A 88 -4.22 7.25 6.70
CA HIS A 88 -3.34 6.66 7.72
C HIS A 88 -1.84 6.83 7.47
N MET A 89 -1.39 6.94 6.21
CA MET A 89 0.05 6.90 5.91
C MET A 89 0.70 8.28 5.83
N ALA A 90 -0.03 9.30 5.40
CA ALA A 90 0.44 10.67 5.46
C ALA A 90 -0.50 11.48 6.35
N PRO A 91 0.03 12.29 7.27
CA PRO A 91 -0.82 13.12 8.10
C PRO A 91 -1.65 14.07 7.22
N PRO A 92 -2.92 14.37 7.60
CA PRO A 92 -3.82 15.22 6.82
C PRO A 92 -3.21 16.56 6.41
N ILE A 93 -2.35 17.12 7.26
CA ILE A 93 -1.64 18.36 6.99
C ILE A 93 -0.75 18.26 5.73
N ALA A 94 -0.22 17.07 5.39
CA ALA A 94 0.57 16.89 4.18
C ALA A 94 -0.26 17.16 2.92
N TYR A 95 -1.54 16.79 2.94
CA TYR A 95 -2.47 17.06 1.83
C TYR A 95 -2.91 18.51 1.80
N THR A 96 -3.12 19.12 2.97
CA THR A 96 -3.42 20.56 3.08
C THR A 96 -2.29 21.39 2.52
N PHE A 97 -1.04 21.08 2.85
CA PHE A 97 0.12 21.77 2.29
C PHE A 97 0.19 21.58 0.74
N ALA A 98 -0.05 20.38 0.24
CA ALA A 98 0.00 20.13 -1.21
C ALA A 98 -1.08 20.89 -1.99
N ARG A 99 -2.24 21.15 -1.38
CA ARG A 99 -3.35 21.88 -2.01
C ARG A 99 -3.24 23.39 -1.86
N ASN A 100 -2.56 23.88 -0.83
CA ASN A 100 -2.44 25.30 -0.53
C ASN A 100 -1.10 25.84 -1.06
N ARG A 101 -1.16 26.63 -2.14
CA ARG A 101 0.02 27.23 -2.78
C ARG A 101 0.83 28.12 -1.84
N PHE A 102 0.16 28.87 -0.96
CA PHE A 102 0.84 29.76 -0.02
C PHE A 102 1.61 28.97 1.04
N LEU A 103 1.01 27.94 1.62
CA LEU A 103 1.71 27.07 2.57
C LEU A 103 2.87 26.32 1.92
N THR A 104 2.68 25.85 0.69
CA THR A 104 3.76 25.22 -0.10
C THR A 104 4.91 26.19 -0.34
N PHE A 105 4.61 27.44 -0.66
CA PHE A 105 5.61 28.49 -0.83
C PHE A 105 6.39 28.73 0.47
N LEU A 106 5.71 28.97 1.60
CA LEU A 106 6.36 29.18 2.91
C LEU A 106 7.25 27.99 3.30
N MET A 107 6.78 26.78 3.11
CA MET A 107 7.57 25.57 3.37
C MET A 107 8.84 25.55 2.49
N ASN A 108 8.70 25.88 1.21
CA ASN A 108 9.84 25.89 0.30
C ASN A 108 10.84 27.01 0.63
N VAL A 109 10.37 28.15 1.07
CA VAL A 109 11.26 29.21 1.62
C VAL A 109 12.05 28.67 2.82
N GLY A 110 11.38 28.03 3.78
CA GLY A 110 12.06 27.42 4.92
C GLY A 110 13.09 26.36 4.51
N ARG A 111 12.80 25.56 3.49
CA ARG A 111 13.76 24.58 2.96
C ARG A 111 14.97 25.23 2.35
N VAL A 112 14.79 26.26 1.52
CA VAL A 112 15.89 27.01 0.90
C VAL A 112 16.76 27.68 1.97
N LEU A 113 16.16 28.27 2.99
CA LEU A 113 16.91 28.84 4.12
C LEU A 113 17.72 27.79 4.89
N THR A 114 17.29 26.54 4.88
CA THR A 114 18.03 25.41 5.48
C THR A 114 18.87 24.64 4.47
N LEU A 115 19.21 25.24 3.32
CA LEU A 115 20.03 24.67 2.25
C LEU A 115 19.47 23.36 1.69
N GLN A 116 18.15 23.24 1.66
CA GLN A 116 17.45 22.11 1.04
C GLN A 116 16.71 22.59 -0.21
N PRO A 117 16.70 21.82 -1.31
CA PRO A 117 15.96 22.21 -2.50
C PRO A 117 14.45 22.26 -2.26
N PRO A 118 13.74 23.16 -2.95
CA PRO A 118 12.29 23.25 -2.86
C PRO A 118 11.64 21.94 -3.34
N LEU A 119 10.50 21.61 -2.73
CA LEU A 119 9.73 20.43 -3.09
C LEU A 119 8.76 20.73 -4.23
N LYS A 120 8.65 19.78 -5.15
CA LYS A 120 7.65 19.75 -6.20
C LYS A 120 6.34 19.11 -5.70
N GLN A 121 5.29 19.24 -6.50
CA GLN A 121 4.00 18.59 -6.20
C GLN A 121 4.18 17.07 -6.02
N GLY A 122 3.52 16.50 -5.03
CA GLY A 122 3.61 15.06 -4.70
C GLY A 122 4.82 14.68 -3.85
N GLN A 123 5.92 15.43 -3.89
CA GLN A 123 7.14 15.11 -3.13
C GLN A 123 6.96 15.29 -1.62
N PHE A 124 6.15 16.26 -1.22
CA PHE A 124 5.92 16.52 0.20
C PHE A 124 5.22 15.34 0.88
N GLN A 125 4.16 14.84 0.28
CA GLN A 125 3.43 13.68 0.81
C GLN A 125 4.34 12.46 0.92
N THR A 126 5.09 12.16 -0.15
CA THR A 126 6.05 11.05 -0.12
C THR A 126 7.07 11.21 1.01
N LEU A 127 7.69 12.39 1.10
CA LEU A 127 8.70 12.64 2.13
C LEU A 127 8.13 12.49 3.53
N MET A 128 6.91 12.98 3.77
CA MET A 128 6.24 12.89 5.07
C MET A 128 5.91 11.44 5.42
N THR A 129 5.35 10.69 4.48
CA THR A 129 5.05 9.26 4.66
C THR A 129 6.32 8.46 4.98
N MET A 130 7.38 8.66 4.21
CA MET A 130 8.65 7.94 4.44
C MET A 130 9.28 8.30 5.79
N LYS A 131 9.25 9.57 6.17
CA LYS A 131 9.74 10.00 7.50
C LYS A 131 8.91 9.42 8.63
N GLN A 132 7.60 9.35 8.48
CA GLN A 132 6.72 8.75 9.48
C GLN A 132 7.02 7.26 9.66
N LEU A 133 7.18 6.52 8.58
CA LEU A 133 7.55 5.09 8.65
C LEU A 133 8.93 4.88 9.28
N ALA A 134 9.90 5.76 8.98
CA ALA A 134 11.28 5.62 9.45
C ALA A 134 11.48 6.01 10.90
N TYR A 135 10.74 7.01 11.38
CA TYR A 135 11.01 7.65 12.68
C TYR A 135 9.83 7.58 13.66
N GLY A 136 8.62 7.24 13.21
CA GLY A 136 7.41 7.19 14.01
C GLY A 136 6.85 8.57 14.31
N ASP A 137 7.38 9.23 15.31
CA ASP A 137 6.96 10.58 15.63
C ASP A 137 7.57 11.62 14.69
N HIS A 138 6.70 12.30 13.94
CA HIS A 138 7.08 13.42 13.11
C HIS A 138 6.67 14.75 13.76
N PRO A 139 7.45 15.85 13.62
CA PRO A 139 7.07 17.18 14.13
C PRO A 139 5.66 17.60 13.73
N VAL A 140 5.18 17.16 12.57
CA VAL A 140 3.83 17.40 12.07
C VAL A 140 2.75 16.79 12.96
N LYS A 141 3.02 15.65 13.61
CA LYS A 141 2.10 15.06 14.59
C LYS A 141 1.80 16.05 15.72
N LYS A 142 2.84 16.69 16.25
CA LYS A 142 2.71 17.70 17.31
C LYS A 142 1.92 18.95 16.87
N LEU A 143 2.05 19.33 15.59
CA LEU A 143 1.37 20.50 15.04
C LEU A 143 -0.09 20.21 14.65
N SER A 144 -0.41 18.99 14.21
CA SER A 144 -1.72 18.63 13.67
C SER A 144 -2.64 17.94 14.68
N GLY A 145 -2.11 17.49 15.83
CA GLY A 145 -2.83 16.63 16.77
C GLY A 145 -3.24 15.26 16.18
N TYR A 146 -2.70 14.93 15.01
CA TYR A 146 -3.07 13.70 14.30
C TYR A 146 -2.39 12.49 14.90
N GLU A 147 -3.18 11.58 15.38
CA GLU A 147 -2.76 10.25 15.80
C GLU A 147 -3.51 9.19 14.98
N SER A 148 -2.76 8.27 14.41
CA SER A 148 -3.30 7.09 13.79
C SER A 148 -2.72 5.86 14.49
N GLU A 149 -3.58 5.13 15.16
CA GLU A 149 -3.22 3.89 15.81
C GLU A 149 -2.61 2.90 14.80
N LEU A 150 -3.19 2.81 13.61
CA LEU A 150 -2.67 1.98 12.53
C LEU A 150 -1.21 2.32 12.20
N VAL A 151 -0.90 3.60 12.02
CA VAL A 151 0.47 4.02 11.69
C VAL A 151 1.41 3.75 12.85
N THR A 152 0.98 4.00 14.07
CA THR A 152 1.78 3.70 15.27
C THR A 152 2.11 2.22 15.35
N ASN A 153 1.12 1.34 15.16
CA ASN A 153 1.31 -0.10 15.20
C ASN A 153 2.20 -0.61 14.06
N ILE A 154 2.08 -0.04 12.85
CA ILE A 154 2.97 -0.34 11.72
C ILE A 154 4.42 0.07 12.03
N VAL A 155 4.62 1.25 12.59
CA VAL A 155 5.95 1.73 12.96
C VAL A 155 6.59 0.84 14.04
N GLU A 156 5.82 0.42 15.03
CA GLU A 156 6.30 -0.54 16.03
C GLU A 156 6.65 -1.90 15.42
N ALA A 157 5.84 -2.38 14.46
CA ALA A 157 6.14 -3.60 13.74
C ALA A 157 7.41 -3.47 12.87
N ILE A 158 7.64 -2.32 12.24
CA ILE A 158 8.88 -2.03 11.51
C ILE A 158 10.10 -2.04 12.45
N ARG A 159 9.95 -1.55 13.68
CA ARG A 159 11.03 -1.59 14.69
C ARG A 159 11.43 -3.01 15.09
N ALA A 160 10.57 -4.00 14.88
CA ALA A 160 10.91 -5.41 15.10
C ALA A 160 11.87 -5.98 14.02
N VAL A 161 12.07 -5.24 12.92
CA VAL A 161 13.01 -5.56 11.84
C VAL A 161 14.01 -4.42 11.62
N PRO A 162 14.86 -4.13 12.63
CA PRO A 162 15.71 -2.94 12.64
C PRO A 162 16.71 -2.91 11.49
N GLU A 163 17.03 -4.05 10.90
CA GLU A 163 17.99 -4.21 9.81
C GLU A 163 17.55 -3.49 8.53
N LEU A 164 16.23 -3.36 8.32
CA LEU A 164 15.67 -2.67 7.16
C LEU A 164 15.69 -1.13 7.28
N LEU A 165 15.83 -0.60 8.48
CA LEU A 165 15.77 0.83 8.73
C LEU A 165 16.99 1.64 8.28
N PRO A 166 18.25 1.20 8.45
CA PRO A 166 19.41 2.02 8.09
C PRO A 166 19.48 2.41 6.62
N PRO A 167 19.29 1.51 5.63
CA PRO A 167 19.29 1.89 4.23
C PRO A 167 18.12 2.84 3.91
N PHE A 168 16.95 2.57 4.47
CA PHE A 168 15.77 3.40 4.28
C PHE A 168 15.97 4.82 4.83
N LYS A 169 16.47 4.96 6.05
CA LYS A 169 16.78 6.26 6.67
C LYS A 169 17.85 7.05 5.90
N ARG A 170 18.87 6.35 5.36
CA ARG A 170 19.88 6.99 4.50
C ARG A 170 19.26 7.56 3.25
N SER A 171 18.39 6.80 2.58
CA SER A 171 17.69 7.24 1.36
C SER A 171 16.81 8.45 1.60
N ILE A 172 16.07 8.49 2.71
CA ILE A 172 15.25 9.64 3.09
C ILE A 172 16.11 10.89 3.30
N ARG A 173 17.21 10.77 4.01
CA ARG A 173 18.12 11.90 4.23
C ARG A 173 18.75 12.38 2.94
N HIS A 174 19.20 11.46 2.09
CA HIS A 174 19.79 11.78 0.80
C HIS A 174 18.77 12.49 -0.11
N SER A 175 17.59 11.90 -0.30
CA SER A 175 16.56 12.47 -1.16
C SER A 175 16.07 13.83 -0.66
N SER A 176 15.94 14.02 0.66
CA SER A 176 15.57 15.31 1.22
C SER A 176 16.61 16.40 0.96
N ARG A 177 17.91 16.06 1.03
CA ARG A 177 19.02 17.01 0.78
C ARG A 177 19.20 17.34 -0.70
N THR A 178 19.01 16.38 -1.56
CA THR A 178 19.24 16.53 -3.01
C THR A 178 18.01 16.98 -3.78
N GLY A 179 16.81 16.92 -3.16
CA GLY A 179 15.53 17.13 -3.84
C GLY A 179 15.09 15.95 -4.73
N ASN A 180 15.89 14.88 -4.76
CA ASN A 180 15.57 13.68 -5.52
C ASN A 180 14.57 12.81 -4.75
N ILE A 181 13.38 13.35 -4.52
CA ILE A 181 12.29 12.68 -3.82
C ILE A 181 11.31 12.19 -4.89
N PRO A 182 11.11 10.87 -5.02
CA PRO A 182 10.09 10.32 -5.90
C PRO A 182 8.71 10.87 -5.53
N ALA A 183 7.98 11.41 -6.50
CA ALA A 183 6.62 11.86 -6.27
C ALA A 183 5.65 10.71 -6.53
N PHE A 184 4.75 10.47 -5.59
CA PHE A 184 3.67 9.52 -5.79
C PHE A 184 2.68 10.05 -6.81
N VAL A 185 2.36 9.23 -7.80
CA VAL A 185 1.36 9.52 -8.83
C VAL A 185 0.17 8.59 -8.62
N HIS A 186 -0.98 9.18 -8.42
CA HIS A 186 -2.24 8.47 -8.36
C HIS A 186 -2.94 8.53 -9.72
N PHE A 187 -3.27 7.37 -10.26
CA PHE A 187 -4.10 7.27 -11.45
C PHE A 187 -5.56 7.13 -11.07
N ASP A 188 -6.39 7.97 -11.64
CA ASP A 188 -7.84 7.83 -11.59
C ASP A 188 -8.25 6.79 -12.65
N LEU A 189 -8.35 5.54 -12.22
CA LEU A 189 -8.68 4.43 -13.10
C LEU A 189 -10.07 4.61 -13.72
N ASP A 190 -11.03 5.18 -13.00
CA ASP A 190 -12.35 5.46 -13.55
C ASP A 190 -12.26 6.40 -14.77
N LYS A 191 -11.40 7.42 -14.72
CA LYS A 191 -11.18 8.32 -15.87
C LYS A 191 -10.44 7.65 -17.03
N ILE A 192 -9.44 6.82 -16.72
CA ILE A 192 -8.66 6.12 -17.74
C ILE A 192 -9.52 5.10 -18.49
N THR A 193 -10.44 4.42 -17.80
CA THR A 193 -11.32 3.40 -18.38
C THR A 193 -12.65 3.96 -18.91
N GLY A 194 -12.80 5.27 -19.01
CA GLY A 194 -13.99 5.91 -19.55
C GLY A 194 -15.15 6.03 -18.55
N GLY A 195 -14.87 6.04 -17.26
CA GLY A 195 -15.84 6.31 -16.19
C GLY A 195 -16.37 5.08 -15.46
N ILE A 196 -16.06 3.88 -15.94
CA ILE A 196 -16.43 2.62 -15.28
C ILE A 196 -15.20 1.73 -15.22
N TYR A 197 -14.68 1.50 -14.02
CA TYR A 197 -13.62 0.54 -13.78
C TYR A 197 -14.21 -0.88 -13.78
N ASP A 198 -14.06 -1.57 -14.90
CA ASP A 198 -14.46 -2.97 -15.06
C ASP A 198 -13.25 -3.88 -14.83
N TRP A 199 -13.22 -4.50 -13.65
CA TRP A 199 -12.15 -5.41 -13.28
C TRP A 199 -12.05 -6.64 -14.20
N ASN A 200 -13.16 -7.16 -14.70
CA ASN A 200 -13.15 -8.31 -15.60
C ASN A 200 -12.50 -7.95 -16.95
N LYS A 201 -12.81 -6.77 -17.47
CA LYS A 201 -12.16 -6.24 -18.68
C LYS A 201 -10.66 -6.03 -18.46
N VAL A 202 -10.27 -5.50 -17.31
CA VAL A 202 -8.84 -5.33 -16.95
C VAL A 202 -8.13 -6.68 -16.87
N LYS A 203 -8.76 -7.69 -16.25
CA LYS A 203 -8.22 -9.06 -16.22
C LYS A 203 -7.97 -9.61 -17.63
N SER A 204 -8.95 -9.49 -18.52
CA SER A 204 -8.81 -9.96 -19.90
C SER A 204 -7.62 -9.31 -20.61
N ILE A 205 -7.48 -7.99 -20.50
CA ILE A 205 -6.34 -7.26 -21.07
C ILE A 205 -5.01 -7.74 -20.47
N LEU A 206 -4.95 -7.93 -19.16
CA LEU A 206 -3.73 -8.39 -18.49
C LEU A 206 -3.34 -9.82 -18.91
N ILE A 207 -4.32 -10.69 -19.13
CA ILE A 207 -4.08 -12.06 -19.64
C ILE A 207 -3.56 -12.00 -21.07
N GLU A 208 -4.22 -11.26 -21.93
CA GLU A 208 -3.92 -11.19 -23.36
C GLU A 208 -2.60 -10.47 -23.65
N GLU A 209 -2.37 -9.31 -23.03
CA GLU A 209 -1.22 -8.46 -23.34
C GLU A 209 0.01 -8.74 -22.49
N CYS A 210 -0.19 -9.13 -21.22
CA CYS A 210 0.91 -9.29 -20.26
C CYS A 210 1.18 -10.75 -19.86
N GLY A 211 0.35 -11.71 -20.32
CA GLY A 211 0.45 -13.10 -19.91
C GLY A 211 0.21 -13.30 -18.42
N TRP A 212 -0.66 -12.46 -17.82
CA TRP A 212 -1.03 -12.60 -16.42
C TRP A 212 -1.79 -13.92 -16.20
N ILE A 213 -1.43 -14.63 -15.15
CA ILE A 213 -2.06 -15.89 -14.78
C ILE A 213 -2.91 -15.63 -13.54
N PRO A 214 -4.23 -15.86 -13.61
CA PRO A 214 -5.10 -15.77 -12.46
C PRO A 214 -4.61 -16.64 -11.30
N PRO A 215 -4.89 -16.28 -10.03
CA PRO A 215 -4.65 -17.18 -8.92
C PRO A 215 -5.41 -18.50 -9.08
N GLU A 216 -4.87 -19.57 -8.54
CA GLU A 216 -5.50 -20.91 -8.60
C GLU A 216 -6.90 -20.92 -7.94
N ASP A 217 -7.15 -20.04 -6.98
CA ASP A 217 -8.50 -19.72 -6.46
C ASP A 217 -9.16 -18.69 -7.39
N GLU A 218 -9.65 -19.12 -8.56
CA GLU A 218 -10.16 -18.26 -9.65
C GLU A 218 -11.25 -17.26 -9.25
N ASN A 219 -11.83 -17.43 -8.11
CA ASN A 219 -13.03 -16.74 -7.68
C ASN A 219 -12.79 -15.56 -6.73
N LYS A 220 -11.54 -15.24 -6.42
CA LYS A 220 -11.21 -14.03 -5.66
C LYS A 220 -11.30 -12.80 -6.56
N ALA A 221 -12.41 -12.10 -6.50
CA ALA A 221 -12.70 -10.97 -7.38
C ALA A 221 -11.67 -9.85 -7.29
N LEU A 222 -11.03 -9.66 -6.14
CA LEU A 222 -10.25 -8.47 -5.83
C LEU A 222 -8.84 -8.76 -5.29
N HIS A 223 -8.55 -9.99 -4.85
CA HIS A 223 -7.27 -10.34 -4.26
C HIS A 223 -6.50 -11.27 -5.18
N THR A 224 -5.30 -10.91 -5.54
CA THR A 224 -4.67 -11.49 -6.72
C THR A 224 -3.50 -12.42 -6.45
N SER A 225 -2.88 -12.47 -5.28
CA SER A 225 -1.63 -13.25 -5.24
C SER A 225 -1.06 -13.59 -3.89
N CYS A 226 -1.69 -13.20 -2.80
CA CYS A 226 -1.12 -13.39 -1.47
C CYS A 226 -1.73 -14.60 -0.77
N LYS A 227 -0.92 -15.64 -0.51
CA LYS A 227 -1.37 -16.80 0.28
C LYS A 227 -1.78 -16.44 1.72
N ILE A 228 -1.29 -15.32 2.24
CA ILE A 228 -1.61 -14.83 3.59
C ILE A 228 -2.99 -14.13 3.61
N GLU A 229 -3.51 -13.73 2.48
CA GLU A 229 -4.75 -12.95 2.41
C GLU A 229 -5.94 -13.67 3.03
N LYS A 230 -6.11 -14.96 2.73
CA LYS A 230 -7.15 -15.78 3.36
C LYS A 230 -7.05 -15.76 4.90
N CYS A 231 -5.86 -15.95 5.44
CA CYS A 231 -5.65 -15.90 6.90
C CYS A 231 -5.87 -14.50 7.47
N LYS A 232 -5.47 -13.48 6.74
CA LYS A 232 -5.65 -12.07 7.12
C LYS A 232 -7.14 -11.71 7.15
N ASP A 233 -7.86 -12.05 6.11
CA ASP A 233 -9.29 -11.78 6.00
C ASP A 233 -10.06 -12.52 7.09
N HIS A 234 -9.82 -13.81 7.25
CA HIS A 234 -10.41 -14.60 8.34
C HIS A 234 -10.15 -13.96 9.71
N THR A 235 -8.90 -13.59 9.99
CA THR A 235 -8.54 -12.93 11.25
C THR A 235 -9.28 -11.62 11.45
N GLN A 236 -9.41 -10.79 10.42
CA GLN A 236 -10.12 -9.52 10.50
C GLN A 236 -11.61 -9.72 10.76
N PHE A 237 -12.25 -10.69 10.08
CA PHE A 237 -13.65 -11.00 10.29
C PHE A 237 -13.90 -11.57 11.70
N VAL A 238 -13.13 -12.55 12.13
CA VAL A 238 -13.22 -13.12 13.48
C VAL A 238 -13.07 -12.03 14.54
N ARG A 239 -12.08 -11.16 14.42
CA ARG A 239 -11.88 -10.05 15.36
C ARG A 239 -13.02 -9.04 15.33
N PHE A 240 -13.55 -8.72 14.15
CA PHE A 240 -14.68 -7.81 14.03
C PHE A 240 -15.93 -8.35 14.74
N TYR A 241 -16.28 -9.62 14.49
CA TYR A 241 -17.51 -10.19 15.02
C TYR A 241 -17.38 -10.67 16.47
N HIS A 242 -16.34 -11.42 16.80
CA HIS A 242 -16.18 -12.00 18.13
C HIS A 242 -15.54 -11.05 19.15
N CYS A 243 -14.50 -10.32 18.75
CA CYS A 243 -13.80 -9.41 19.65
C CYS A 243 -14.33 -7.98 19.60
N LYS A 244 -15.40 -7.73 18.83
CA LYS A 244 -16.01 -6.40 18.67
C LYS A 244 -15.00 -5.32 18.27
N SER A 245 -14.05 -5.68 17.44
CA SER A 245 -13.11 -4.73 16.87
C SER A 245 -13.84 -3.60 16.14
N LYS A 246 -13.34 -2.38 16.26
CA LYS A 246 -13.90 -1.21 15.55
C LYS A 246 -13.50 -1.18 14.07
N MET A 247 -12.62 -2.07 13.66
CA MET A 247 -12.13 -2.12 12.30
C MET A 247 -13.04 -2.95 11.42
N ILE A 248 -13.56 -2.34 10.37
CA ILE A 248 -14.28 -3.06 9.31
C ILE A 248 -13.25 -3.84 8.49
N PRO A 249 -13.45 -5.14 8.25
CA PRO A 249 -12.58 -5.94 7.41
C PRO A 249 -12.40 -5.31 6.01
N PHE A 250 -11.18 -5.27 5.51
CA PHE A 250 -10.91 -4.65 4.20
C PHE A 250 -11.65 -5.35 3.07
N SER A 251 -11.74 -6.67 3.11
CA SER A 251 -12.48 -7.46 2.11
C SER A 251 -13.95 -7.07 2.04
N ALA A 252 -14.58 -6.79 3.18
CA ALA A 252 -15.98 -6.32 3.20
C ALA A 252 -16.14 -4.96 2.49
N LEU A 253 -15.17 -4.05 2.65
CA LEU A 253 -15.17 -2.77 1.94
C LEU A 253 -14.92 -2.95 0.44
N GLU A 254 -13.98 -3.83 0.07
CA GLU A 254 -13.65 -4.13 -1.31
C GLU A 254 -14.84 -4.76 -2.05
N PHE A 255 -15.49 -5.74 -1.45
CA PHE A 255 -16.70 -6.35 -2.00
C PHE A 255 -17.86 -5.36 -2.14
N SER A 256 -18.03 -4.49 -1.14
CA SER A 256 -19.04 -3.43 -1.22
C SER A 256 -18.78 -2.47 -2.37
N LEU A 257 -17.52 -2.10 -2.60
CA LEU A 257 -17.15 -1.25 -3.73
C LEU A 257 -17.28 -1.98 -5.08
N ALA A 258 -16.90 -3.25 -5.15
CA ALA A 258 -17.05 -4.07 -6.34
C ALA A 258 -18.51 -4.22 -6.74
N SER A 259 -19.39 -4.52 -5.78
CA SER A 259 -20.84 -4.55 -6.02
C SER A 259 -21.36 -3.23 -6.58
N LYS A 260 -20.93 -2.11 -6.02
CA LYS A 260 -21.41 -0.79 -6.41
C LYS A 260 -20.84 -0.30 -7.76
N LYS A 261 -19.57 -0.59 -8.05
CA LYS A 261 -18.86 -0.01 -9.21
C LYS A 261 -18.72 -0.97 -10.39
N CYS A 262 -18.62 -2.26 -10.14
CA CYS A 262 -18.31 -3.24 -11.17
C CYS A 262 -19.53 -4.05 -11.64
N GLY A 263 -20.75 -3.64 -11.26
CA GLY A 263 -21.98 -4.29 -11.69
C GLY A 263 -22.19 -5.70 -11.15
N ARG A 264 -21.42 -6.12 -10.13
CA ARG A 264 -21.60 -7.42 -9.46
C ARG A 264 -22.69 -7.32 -8.43
N SER A 265 -23.56 -8.34 -8.36
CA SER A 265 -24.66 -8.33 -7.41
C SER A 265 -24.15 -8.49 -5.96
N LYS A 266 -24.97 -8.04 -5.00
CA LYS A 266 -24.72 -8.24 -3.59
C LYS A 266 -24.64 -9.74 -3.24
N GLU A 267 -25.49 -10.52 -3.86
CA GLU A 267 -25.62 -11.97 -3.66
C GLU A 267 -24.34 -12.68 -4.14
N GLU A 268 -23.80 -12.31 -5.32
CA GLU A 268 -22.52 -12.82 -5.78
C GLU A 268 -21.38 -12.50 -4.81
N MET A 269 -21.34 -11.27 -4.29
CA MET A 269 -20.32 -10.86 -3.34
C MET A 269 -20.43 -11.60 -1.99
N LEU A 270 -21.64 -11.79 -1.50
CA LEU A 270 -21.88 -12.57 -0.28
C LEU A 270 -21.49 -14.04 -0.48
N TYR A 271 -21.88 -14.64 -1.61
CA TYR A 271 -21.48 -16.00 -1.94
C TYR A 271 -19.96 -16.14 -1.99
N GLU A 272 -19.27 -15.19 -2.59
CA GLU A 272 -17.80 -15.17 -2.65
C GLU A 272 -17.19 -15.07 -1.25
N MET A 273 -17.72 -14.24 -0.38
CA MET A 273 -17.25 -14.13 1.00
C MET A 273 -17.44 -15.45 1.76
N GLU A 274 -18.60 -16.07 1.69
CA GLU A 274 -18.91 -17.28 2.43
C GLU A 274 -18.16 -18.50 1.92
N HIS A 275 -18.16 -18.71 0.61
CA HIS A 275 -17.68 -19.96 0.02
C HIS A 275 -16.23 -19.91 -0.43
N LEU A 276 -15.76 -18.75 -0.89
CA LEU A 276 -14.44 -18.64 -1.49
C LEU A 276 -13.39 -18.10 -0.53
N LEU A 277 -13.77 -17.24 0.41
CA LEU A 277 -12.87 -16.80 1.46
C LEU A 277 -12.85 -17.75 2.67
N GLY A 278 -13.76 -18.75 2.70
CA GLY A 278 -13.86 -19.73 3.77
C GLY A 278 -14.42 -19.13 5.06
N PHE A 279 -15.29 -18.14 4.94
CA PHE A 279 -16.08 -17.64 6.07
C PHE A 279 -17.42 -18.36 6.10
N SER A 280 -17.77 -18.93 7.24
CA SER A 280 -19.12 -19.31 7.54
C SER A 280 -19.76 -18.21 8.38
N LEU A 281 -20.93 -17.71 7.96
CA LEU A 281 -21.71 -16.79 8.79
C LEU A 281 -22.18 -17.45 10.08
N GLU A 282 -22.27 -18.78 10.12
CA GLU A 282 -22.58 -19.55 11.32
C GLU A 282 -21.39 -19.61 12.29
N GLU A 283 -20.16 -19.50 11.79
CA GLU A 283 -18.93 -19.44 12.59
C GLU A 283 -18.60 -18.02 13.08
N ILE A 284 -19.26 -17.02 12.53
CA ILE A 284 -19.12 -15.61 12.86
C ILE A 284 -20.27 -15.17 13.77
#